data_0896934ce0aa986455b0e31a2d6987c3
#
_entry.id   0896934ce0aa986455b0e31a2d6987c3
#
_cell.length_a   1.000
_cell.length_b   1.000
_cell.length_c   1.000
_cell.angle_alpha   90.00
_cell.angle_beta   90.00
_cell.angle_gamma   90.00
#
_symmetry.space_group_name_H-M   'P 1'
#
loop_
_entity.id
_entity.type
_entity.pdbx_description
1 polymer ?
#
loop_
_entity_poly.entity_id
_entity_poly.type
_entity_poly.pdbx_seq_one_letter_code
_entity_poly.pdbx_strand_id
1 'polypeptide(L)'
;IFGVNIDAMENMYYNITVGPTGDLLIPGVGSENISGLILNKCIDILKHRINETFQNARIDISLINIRTFKVQIIGAVNNPGFAKISALTRLDEAIDVIEGLHRYADEKKILIKRTGENNIIVSLANYINTGSLNDNPILKEGDIVSVSYIEENKQQIYDTFKKMPVIVTGFVMEP
;
A
#
# COMPACT_ATOMS: atom_id res chain seq x y z
N ILE A 1 -5.87 11.49 5.84
CA ILE A 1 -6.86 12.33 6.55
C ILE A 1 -6.33 12.58 7.94
N PHE A 2 -6.33 13.83 8.34
CA PHE A 2 -6.00 14.26 9.70
C PHE A 2 -7.27 14.52 10.49
N GLY A 3 -7.32 14.06 11.75
CA GLY A 3 -8.26 14.49 12.76
C GLY A 3 -7.65 15.65 13.53
N VAL A 4 -8.33 16.77 13.55
CA VAL A 4 -7.90 17.99 14.25
C VAL A 4 -8.95 18.34 15.29
N ASN A 5 -8.57 18.33 16.55
CA ASN A 5 -9.39 18.77 17.67
C ASN A 5 -8.82 20.08 18.21
N ILE A 6 -9.66 21.12 18.27
CA ILE A 6 -9.31 22.43 18.77
C ILE A 6 -10.25 22.73 19.93
N ASP A 7 -9.72 22.71 21.15
CA ASP A 7 -10.44 23.02 22.38
C ASP A 7 -10.09 24.46 22.78
N ALA A 8 -10.96 25.39 22.40
CA ALA A 8 -10.86 26.82 22.70
C ALA A 8 -12.07 27.25 23.54
N MET A 9 -12.87 28.22 23.11
CA MET A 9 -14.15 28.59 23.74
C MET A 9 -15.23 27.53 23.46
N GLU A 10 -15.13 26.88 22.29
CA GLU A 10 -15.94 25.75 21.89
C GLU A 10 -15.02 24.64 21.41
N ASN A 11 -15.42 23.39 21.65
CA ASN A 11 -14.68 22.23 21.16
C ASN A 11 -15.04 21.98 19.70
N MET A 12 -14.05 22.10 18.81
CA MET A 12 -14.21 21.92 17.38
C MET A 12 -13.41 20.69 16.91
N TYR A 13 -14.07 19.79 16.21
CA TYR A 13 -13.44 18.62 15.63
C TYR A 13 -13.59 18.60 14.11
N TYR A 14 -12.47 18.45 13.41
CA TYR A 14 -12.42 18.41 11.95
C TYR A 14 -11.71 17.17 11.42
N ASN A 15 -12.29 16.56 10.39
CA ASN A 15 -11.62 15.56 9.56
C ASN A 15 -11.12 16.26 8.30
N ILE A 16 -9.81 16.46 8.19
CA ILE A 16 -9.21 17.25 7.11
C ILE A 16 -8.44 16.33 6.17
N THR A 17 -8.81 16.39 4.89
CA THR A 17 -8.14 15.61 3.85
C THR A 17 -7.05 16.44 3.20
N VAL A 18 -5.88 15.83 2.99
CA VAL A 18 -4.81 16.43 2.20
C VAL A 18 -5.19 16.35 0.72
N GLY A 19 -5.16 17.49 0.05
CA GLY A 19 -5.42 17.59 -1.38
C GLY A 19 -4.34 16.97 -2.25
N PRO A 20 -4.58 16.82 -3.57
CA PRO A 20 -3.62 16.20 -4.50
C PRO A 20 -2.29 16.94 -4.60
N THR A 21 -2.29 18.25 -4.39
CA THR A 21 -1.12 19.13 -4.39
C THR A 21 -0.37 19.16 -3.06
N GLY A 22 -0.86 18.41 -2.05
CA GLY A 22 -0.31 18.39 -0.71
C GLY A 22 -0.84 19.49 0.19
N ASP A 23 -1.86 20.24 -0.24
CA ASP A 23 -2.48 21.29 0.54
C ASP A 23 -3.51 20.72 1.52
N LEU A 24 -3.53 21.28 2.72
CA LEU A 24 -4.46 20.94 3.78
C LEU A 24 -5.18 22.21 4.20
N LEU A 25 -6.52 22.25 4.02
CA LEU A 25 -7.35 23.39 4.39
C LEU A 25 -7.92 23.20 5.80
N ILE A 26 -7.54 24.10 6.71
CA ILE A 26 -8.02 24.10 8.08
C ILE A 26 -9.12 25.18 8.19
N PRO A 27 -10.38 24.80 8.52
CA PRO A 27 -11.47 25.77 8.66
C PRO A 27 -11.14 26.88 9.67
N GLY A 28 -11.34 28.14 9.28
CA GLY A 28 -11.06 29.29 10.13
C GLY A 28 -9.58 29.71 10.23
N VAL A 29 -8.64 28.89 9.73
CA VAL A 29 -7.18 29.15 9.81
C VAL A 29 -6.57 29.44 8.43
N GLY A 30 -6.95 28.65 7.43
CA GLY A 30 -6.42 28.77 6.07
C GLY A 30 -5.83 27.47 5.53
N SER A 31 -5.11 27.58 4.41
CA SER A 31 -4.47 26.46 3.74
C SER A 31 -2.97 26.39 4.07
N GLU A 32 -2.47 25.18 4.26
CA GLU A 32 -1.05 24.89 4.49
C GLU A 32 -0.57 23.78 3.57
N ASN A 33 0.59 23.96 2.91
CA ASN A 33 1.17 22.94 2.06
C ASN A 33 2.11 22.06 2.89
N ILE A 34 1.79 20.78 2.97
CA ILE A 34 2.53 19.77 3.77
C ILE A 34 3.21 18.72 2.91
N SER A 35 3.29 18.95 1.59
CA SER A 35 3.91 18.03 0.65
C SER A 35 5.38 17.80 0.98
N GLY A 36 5.81 16.52 0.97
CA GLY A 36 7.20 16.14 1.24
C GLY A 36 7.64 16.24 2.70
N LEU A 37 6.76 16.64 3.62
CA LEU A 37 7.08 16.71 5.04
C LEU A 37 6.88 15.36 5.72
N ILE A 38 7.75 15.07 6.71
CA ILE A 38 7.53 13.95 7.62
C ILE A 38 6.38 14.28 8.60
N LEU A 39 5.66 13.26 9.04
CA LEU A 39 4.43 13.40 9.84
C LEU A 39 4.59 14.31 11.07
N ASN A 40 5.65 14.12 11.85
CA ASN A 40 5.88 14.91 13.06
C ASN A 40 6.04 16.40 12.73
N LYS A 41 6.87 16.72 11.72
CA LYS A 41 7.06 18.11 11.27
C LYS A 41 5.78 18.73 10.72
N CYS A 42 4.99 17.94 10.02
CA CYS A 42 3.68 18.34 9.55
C CYS A 42 2.75 18.72 10.73
N ILE A 43 2.68 17.87 11.76
CA ILE A 43 1.87 18.13 12.97
C ILE A 43 2.34 19.40 13.68
N ASP A 44 3.64 19.63 13.80
CA ASP A 44 4.20 20.81 14.46
C ASP A 44 3.83 22.11 13.72
N ILE A 45 3.95 22.10 12.39
CA ILE A 45 3.56 23.26 11.54
C ILE A 45 2.06 23.54 11.67
N LEU A 46 1.23 22.50 11.60
CA LEU A 46 -0.22 22.65 11.73
C LEU A 46 -0.61 23.19 13.12
N LYS A 47 0.00 22.67 14.19
CA LYS A 47 -0.23 23.20 15.56
C LYS A 47 0.16 24.65 15.67
N HIS A 48 1.32 25.02 15.13
CA HIS A 48 1.78 26.42 15.15
C HIS A 48 0.78 27.32 14.42
N ARG A 49 0.34 26.92 13.23
CA ARG A 49 -0.58 27.68 12.40
C ARG A 49 -1.97 27.87 13.06
N ILE A 50 -2.45 26.81 13.71
CA ILE A 50 -3.73 26.87 14.46
C ILE A 50 -3.60 27.78 15.68
N ASN A 51 -2.47 27.72 16.41
CA ASN A 51 -2.23 28.58 17.57
C ASN A 51 -2.13 30.07 17.24
N GLU A 52 -1.69 30.44 16.03
CA GLU A 52 -1.70 31.84 15.58
C GLU A 52 -3.13 32.42 15.50
N THR A 53 -4.11 31.56 15.19
CA THR A 53 -5.52 31.95 15.05
C THR A 53 -6.30 31.76 16.35
N PHE A 54 -6.09 30.63 17.01
CA PHE A 54 -6.76 30.25 18.25
C PHE A 54 -5.77 30.28 19.42
N GLN A 55 -5.54 31.47 19.96
CA GLN A 55 -4.61 31.68 21.07
C GLN A 55 -5.09 30.93 22.32
N ASN A 56 -4.17 30.23 23.00
CA ASN A 56 -4.41 29.42 24.19
C ASN A 56 -5.36 28.22 24.01
N ALA A 57 -5.63 27.80 22.78
CA ALA A 57 -6.38 26.58 22.52
C ALA A 57 -5.53 25.34 22.80
N ARG A 58 -6.15 24.29 23.31
CA ARG A 58 -5.55 22.95 23.30
C ARG A 58 -5.80 22.31 21.95
N ILE A 59 -4.70 21.92 21.28
CA ILE A 59 -4.74 21.38 19.91
C ILE A 59 -4.23 19.96 19.91
N ASP A 60 -5.09 19.02 19.53
CA ASP A 60 -4.73 17.63 19.32
C ASP A 60 -4.89 17.29 17.82
N ILE A 61 -3.80 16.80 17.18
CA ILE A 61 -3.79 16.42 15.79
C ILE A 61 -3.35 14.95 15.69
N SER A 62 -4.16 14.15 15.02
CA SER A 62 -3.90 12.74 14.78
C SER A 62 -4.06 12.37 13.31
N LEU A 63 -3.29 11.39 12.84
CA LEU A 63 -3.49 10.81 11.51
C LEU A 63 -4.55 9.72 11.62
N ILE A 64 -5.74 9.96 11.04
CA ILE A 64 -6.89 9.04 11.14
C ILE A 64 -6.84 8.01 10.02
N ASN A 65 -6.49 8.43 8.81
CA ASN A 65 -6.54 7.55 7.65
C ASN A 65 -5.38 7.85 6.70
N ILE A 66 -4.81 6.80 6.14
CA ILE A 66 -3.72 6.84 5.17
C ILE A 66 -4.30 6.49 3.79
N ARG A 67 -3.77 7.13 2.74
CA ARG A 67 -4.15 6.83 1.36
C ARG A 67 -3.93 5.35 1.04
N THR A 68 -4.92 4.75 0.40
CA THR A 68 -4.82 3.42 -0.18
C THR A 68 -4.68 3.50 -1.69
N PHE A 69 -3.96 2.54 -2.25
CA PHE A 69 -3.79 2.37 -3.69
C PHE A 69 -3.79 0.88 -4.05
N LYS A 70 -3.67 0.58 -5.33
CA LYS A 70 -3.61 -0.80 -5.81
C LYS A 70 -2.21 -1.12 -6.32
N VAL A 71 -1.70 -2.30 -5.97
CA VAL A 71 -0.53 -2.92 -6.58
C VAL A 71 -0.96 -4.17 -7.31
N GLN A 72 -0.28 -4.50 -8.40
CA GLN A 72 -0.53 -5.72 -9.14
C GLN A 72 0.38 -6.83 -8.63
N ILE A 73 -0.18 -8.00 -8.31
CA ILE A 73 0.59 -9.17 -7.89
C ILE A 73 0.28 -10.31 -8.85
N ILE A 74 1.33 -10.88 -9.46
CA ILE A 74 1.23 -11.87 -10.52
C ILE A 74 2.17 -13.04 -10.30
N GLY A 75 1.89 -14.16 -10.97
CA GLY A 75 2.73 -15.36 -10.96
C GLY A 75 2.30 -16.37 -9.92
N ALA A 76 3.25 -16.93 -9.18
CA ALA A 76 3.04 -18.01 -8.23
C ALA A 76 2.40 -17.56 -6.91
N VAL A 77 1.17 -17.07 -6.99
CA VAL A 77 0.32 -16.65 -5.86
C VAL A 77 -1.03 -17.35 -5.96
N ASN A 78 -1.77 -17.43 -4.86
CA ASN A 78 -3.05 -18.15 -4.85
C ASN A 78 -4.12 -17.42 -5.67
N ASN A 79 -4.24 -16.08 -5.54
CA ASN A 79 -5.19 -15.25 -6.28
C ASN A 79 -4.46 -14.11 -7.00
N PRO A 80 -3.89 -14.34 -8.21
CA PRO A 80 -3.24 -13.27 -8.96
C PRO A 80 -4.20 -12.12 -9.29
N GLY A 81 -3.77 -10.88 -9.06
CA GLY A 81 -4.64 -9.73 -9.31
C GLY A 81 -4.14 -8.44 -8.68
N PHE A 82 -5.08 -7.60 -8.25
CA PHE A 82 -4.80 -6.33 -7.61
C PHE A 82 -5.06 -6.41 -6.11
N ALA A 83 -4.02 -6.18 -5.32
CA ALA A 83 -4.13 -5.96 -3.88
C ALA A 83 -4.38 -4.48 -3.58
N LYS A 84 -5.42 -4.16 -2.81
CA LYS A 84 -5.66 -2.81 -2.29
C LYS A 84 -4.91 -2.67 -0.97
N ILE A 85 -3.92 -1.81 -0.93
CA ILE A 85 -3.01 -1.65 0.20
C ILE A 85 -2.86 -0.19 0.62
N SER A 86 -2.29 0.04 1.79
CA SER A 86 -1.94 1.38 2.29
C SER A 86 -0.50 1.76 1.92
N ALA A 87 -0.17 3.03 2.08
CA ALA A 87 1.19 3.53 1.83
C ALA A 87 2.25 3.02 2.84
N LEU A 88 1.85 2.28 3.86
CA LEU A 88 2.74 1.66 4.85
C LEU A 88 2.84 0.14 4.70
N THR A 89 2.03 -0.45 3.82
CA THR A 89 1.94 -1.90 3.64
C THR A 89 3.22 -2.45 3.02
N ARG A 90 3.73 -3.50 3.62
CA ARG A 90 4.91 -4.23 3.15
C ARG A 90 4.54 -5.34 2.18
N LEU A 91 5.56 -5.94 1.56
CA LEU A 91 5.39 -6.99 0.57
C LEU A 91 4.65 -8.22 1.11
N ASP A 92 5.01 -8.70 2.32
CA ASP A 92 4.36 -9.84 2.97
C ASP A 92 2.86 -9.59 3.22
N GLU A 93 2.53 -8.44 3.81
CA GLU A 93 1.14 -8.03 4.04
C GLU A 93 0.34 -7.91 2.72
N ALA A 94 0.97 -7.41 1.65
CA ALA A 94 0.31 -7.30 0.36
C ALA A 94 0.05 -8.68 -0.29
N ILE A 95 0.95 -9.63 -0.09
CA ILE A 95 0.77 -11.01 -0.53
C ILE A 95 -0.35 -11.69 0.27
N ASP A 96 -0.48 -11.41 1.56
CA ASP A 96 -1.57 -11.95 2.38
C ASP A 96 -2.95 -11.46 1.91
N VAL A 97 -3.07 -10.22 1.42
CA VAL A 97 -4.32 -9.68 0.84
C VAL A 97 -4.85 -10.53 -0.32
N ILE A 98 -3.96 -11.22 -1.05
CA ILE A 98 -4.31 -12.09 -2.17
C ILE A 98 -4.24 -13.58 -1.81
N GLU A 99 -4.44 -13.92 -0.53
CA GLU A 99 -4.48 -15.27 0.03
C GLU A 99 -3.12 -15.99 0.00
N GLY A 100 -2.02 -15.24 -0.10
CA GLY A 100 -0.68 -15.75 0.07
C GLY A 100 -0.02 -16.32 -1.20
N LEU A 101 1.17 -16.85 -1.01
CA LEU A 101 1.96 -17.49 -2.05
C LEU A 101 1.41 -18.86 -2.41
N HIS A 102 1.53 -19.24 -3.68
CA HIS A 102 1.26 -20.60 -4.12
C HIS A 102 2.33 -21.56 -3.55
N ARG A 103 1.94 -22.80 -3.22
CA ARG A 103 2.85 -23.82 -2.61
C ARG A 103 4.14 -24.09 -3.38
N TYR A 104 4.19 -23.75 -4.66
CA TYR A 104 5.37 -23.90 -5.54
C TYR A 104 6.00 -22.54 -5.89
N ALA A 105 5.72 -21.50 -5.11
CA ALA A 105 6.32 -20.19 -5.29
C ALA A 105 7.81 -20.19 -4.92
N ASP A 106 8.61 -19.47 -5.69
CA ASP A 106 10.00 -19.20 -5.32
C ASP A 106 10.06 -17.99 -4.37
N GLU A 107 9.98 -18.26 -3.08
CA GLU A 107 10.04 -17.24 -2.02
C GLU A 107 11.42 -16.55 -1.92
N LYS A 108 12.45 -17.13 -2.55
CA LYS A 108 13.82 -16.61 -2.54
C LYS A 108 14.04 -15.54 -3.61
N LYS A 109 13.15 -15.45 -4.61
CA LYS A 109 13.33 -14.57 -5.75
C LYS A 109 12.01 -13.94 -6.21
N ILE A 110 11.57 -12.93 -5.47
CA ILE A 110 10.40 -12.13 -5.82
C ILE A 110 10.88 -10.83 -6.47
N LEU A 111 10.36 -10.53 -7.65
CA LEU A 111 10.69 -9.35 -8.42
C LEU A 111 9.64 -8.27 -8.22
N ILE A 112 10.05 -7.11 -7.74
CA ILE A 112 9.21 -5.91 -7.66
C ILE A 112 9.65 -4.97 -8.79
N LYS A 113 8.76 -4.75 -9.77
CA LYS A 113 8.95 -3.78 -10.85
C LYS A 113 8.35 -2.45 -10.43
N ARG A 114 9.16 -1.41 -10.45
CA ARG A 114 8.78 -0.07 -10.00
C ARG A 114 8.93 0.94 -11.12
N THR A 115 7.87 1.67 -11.41
CA THR A 115 7.89 2.66 -12.49
C THR A 115 8.85 3.80 -12.15
N GLY A 116 9.79 4.09 -13.06
CA GLY A 116 10.78 5.18 -12.89
C GLY A 116 11.93 4.87 -11.93
N GLU A 117 12.00 3.67 -11.37
CA GLU A 117 13.08 3.21 -10.49
C GLU A 117 13.62 1.86 -10.98
N ASN A 118 14.75 1.42 -10.41
CA ASN A 118 15.29 0.09 -10.68
C ASN A 118 14.38 -1.00 -10.10
N ASN A 119 14.31 -2.13 -10.80
CA ASN A 119 13.66 -3.32 -10.28
C ASN A 119 14.36 -3.83 -9.02
N ILE A 120 13.58 -4.29 -8.05
CA ILE A 120 14.07 -4.80 -6.76
C ILE A 120 13.82 -6.32 -6.74
N ILE A 121 14.84 -7.09 -6.41
CA ILE A 121 14.71 -8.53 -6.16
C ILE A 121 14.84 -8.74 -4.66
N VAL A 122 13.89 -9.43 -4.06
CA VAL A 122 13.83 -9.69 -2.61
C VAL A 122 13.56 -11.15 -2.32
N SER A 123 13.88 -11.57 -1.10
CA SER A 123 13.69 -12.94 -0.60
C SER A 123 12.84 -12.93 0.66
N LEU A 124 11.55 -13.24 0.54
CA LEU A 124 10.69 -13.40 1.72
C LEU A 124 11.18 -14.52 2.64
N ALA A 125 11.77 -15.59 2.08
CA ALA A 125 12.39 -16.62 2.89
C ALA A 125 13.52 -16.06 3.77
N ASN A 126 14.33 -15.12 3.27
CA ASN A 126 15.36 -14.46 4.07
C ASN A 126 14.75 -13.52 5.11
N TYR A 127 13.71 -12.76 4.75
CA TYR A 127 12.99 -11.93 5.70
C TYR A 127 12.43 -12.74 6.88
N ILE A 128 11.76 -13.85 6.60
CA ILE A 128 11.18 -14.74 7.64
C ILE A 128 12.27 -15.29 8.57
N ASN A 129 13.43 -15.66 8.02
CA ASN A 129 14.52 -16.26 8.81
C ASN A 129 15.35 -15.24 9.59
N THR A 130 15.49 -14.01 9.10
CA THR A 130 16.45 -13.02 9.63
C THR A 130 15.80 -11.73 10.14
N GLY A 131 14.56 -11.46 9.78
CA GLY A 131 13.88 -10.18 10.04
C GLY A 131 14.38 -9.03 9.17
N SER A 132 15.14 -9.30 8.09
CA SER A 132 15.72 -8.29 7.21
C SER A 132 14.64 -7.50 6.46
N LEU A 133 14.41 -6.25 6.85
CA LEU A 133 13.41 -5.39 6.20
C LEU A 133 13.77 -5.01 4.75
N ASN A 134 15.02 -5.20 4.34
CA ASN A 134 15.41 -5.01 2.94
C ASN A 134 14.74 -6.05 2.02
N ASP A 135 14.45 -7.24 2.58
CA ASP A 135 13.77 -8.33 1.88
C ASP A 135 12.24 -8.28 2.01
N ASN A 136 11.73 -7.31 2.77
CA ASN A 136 10.31 -7.02 2.92
C ASN A 136 10.05 -5.51 2.80
N PRO A 137 10.26 -4.90 1.62
CA PRO A 137 10.13 -3.47 1.43
C PRO A 137 8.66 -3.02 1.46
N ILE A 138 8.46 -1.74 1.79
CA ILE A 138 7.18 -1.07 1.61
C ILE A 138 6.90 -0.92 0.11
N LEU A 139 5.69 -1.27 -0.31
CA LEU A 139 5.25 -1.15 -1.69
C LEU A 139 4.78 0.27 -2.01
N LYS A 140 4.99 0.66 -3.27
CA LYS A 140 4.57 1.97 -3.80
C LYS A 140 3.44 1.81 -4.81
N GLU A 141 2.69 2.87 -5.01
CA GLU A 141 1.67 2.93 -6.06
C GLU A 141 2.27 2.65 -7.43
N GLY A 142 1.64 1.75 -8.19
CA GLY A 142 2.12 1.31 -9.49
C GLY A 142 3.17 0.20 -9.46
N ASP A 143 3.57 -0.31 -8.29
CA ASP A 143 4.43 -1.48 -8.20
C ASP A 143 3.73 -2.71 -8.78
N ILE A 144 4.52 -3.54 -9.48
CA ILE A 144 4.11 -4.86 -9.95
C ILE A 144 5.00 -5.89 -9.25
N VAL A 145 4.39 -6.71 -8.41
CA VAL A 145 5.07 -7.83 -7.75
C VAL A 145 4.93 -9.08 -8.61
N SER A 146 6.04 -9.65 -9.03
CA SER A 146 6.09 -10.86 -9.84
C SER A 146 6.77 -11.99 -9.07
N VAL A 147 6.02 -13.02 -8.77
CA VAL A 147 6.48 -14.21 -8.06
C VAL A 147 6.69 -15.33 -9.07
N SER A 148 7.90 -15.88 -9.13
CA SER A 148 8.19 -17.01 -10.01
C SER A 148 7.79 -18.33 -9.36
N TYR A 149 7.50 -19.35 -10.18
CA TYR A 149 7.47 -20.74 -9.70
C TYR A 149 8.88 -21.30 -9.58
N ILE A 150 9.10 -22.20 -8.61
CA ILE A 150 10.35 -22.96 -8.49
C ILE A 150 10.58 -23.73 -9.79
N GLU A 151 11.77 -23.63 -10.38
CA GLU A 151 12.11 -24.21 -11.70
C GLU A 151 11.80 -25.71 -11.79
N GLU A 152 12.15 -26.48 -10.75
CA GLU A 152 11.95 -27.92 -10.67
C GLU A 152 10.47 -28.33 -10.79
N ASN A 153 9.55 -27.45 -10.44
CA ASN A 153 8.12 -27.73 -10.45
C ASN A 153 7.38 -27.12 -11.66
N LYS A 154 8.06 -26.36 -12.52
CA LYS A 154 7.41 -25.68 -13.66
C LYS A 154 6.73 -26.67 -14.61
N GLN A 155 7.34 -27.81 -14.92
CA GLN A 155 6.76 -28.79 -15.82
C GLN A 155 5.49 -29.40 -15.21
N GLN A 156 5.52 -29.78 -13.92
CA GLN A 156 4.37 -30.34 -13.22
C GLN A 156 3.19 -29.33 -13.16
N ILE A 157 3.50 -28.06 -12.94
CA ILE A 157 2.52 -26.98 -12.93
C ILE A 157 1.91 -26.82 -14.31
N TYR A 158 2.74 -26.74 -15.36
CA TYR A 158 2.28 -26.65 -16.75
C TYR A 158 1.33 -27.80 -17.12
N ASP A 159 1.69 -29.02 -16.78
CA ASP A 159 0.86 -30.20 -17.04
C ASP A 159 -0.47 -30.17 -16.28
N THR A 160 -0.49 -29.58 -15.08
CA THR A 160 -1.72 -29.37 -14.30
C THR A 160 -2.64 -28.37 -14.95
N PHE A 161 -2.12 -27.22 -15.37
CA PHE A 161 -2.91 -26.20 -16.07
C PHE A 161 -3.42 -26.70 -17.43
N LYS A 162 -2.61 -27.46 -18.17
CA LYS A 162 -3.01 -28.03 -19.46
C LYS A 162 -4.17 -29.05 -19.33
N LYS A 163 -4.32 -29.66 -18.15
CA LYS A 163 -5.42 -30.62 -17.88
C LYS A 163 -6.66 -29.97 -17.25
N MET A 164 -6.62 -28.69 -16.95
CA MET A 164 -7.80 -28.00 -16.42
C MET A 164 -8.89 -27.90 -17.50
N PRO A 165 -10.12 -28.37 -17.23
CA PRO A 165 -11.21 -28.20 -18.17
C PRO A 165 -11.57 -26.71 -18.29
N VAL A 166 -11.68 -26.24 -19.53
CA VAL A 166 -12.22 -24.91 -19.79
C VAL A 166 -13.73 -25.05 -19.93
N ILE A 167 -14.48 -24.45 -19.00
CA ILE A 167 -15.94 -24.39 -19.11
C ILE A 167 -16.29 -23.18 -19.97
N VAL A 168 -16.79 -23.42 -21.18
CA VAL A 168 -17.32 -22.38 -22.04
C VAL A 168 -18.82 -22.29 -21.80
N THR A 169 -19.29 -21.15 -21.26
CA THR A 169 -20.72 -20.88 -21.05
C THR A 169 -21.20 -19.85 -22.07
N GLY A 170 -22.34 -20.10 -22.70
CA GLY A 170 -22.92 -19.20 -23.69
C GLY A 170 -23.42 -19.94 -24.92
N PHE A 171 -23.86 -19.21 -25.93
CA PHE A 171 -24.17 -19.76 -27.25
C PHE A 171 -22.87 -20.13 -27.97
N VAL A 172 -22.50 -21.42 -27.94
CA VAL A 172 -21.42 -21.96 -28.76
C VAL A 172 -22.06 -22.52 -30.02
N MET A 173 -21.75 -21.93 -31.18
CA MET A 173 -22.04 -22.58 -32.44
C MET A 173 -21.11 -23.78 -32.58
N GLU A 174 -21.63 -24.98 -32.71
CA GLU A 174 -20.85 -26.13 -33.10
C GLU A 174 -20.13 -25.84 -34.43
N PRO A 175 -18.87 -26.25 -34.61
CA PRO A 175 -18.14 -26.09 -35.86
C PRO A 175 -18.71 -26.96 -36.97
#